data_e5ed5bbc15458da784c082e40fa44461
#
_entry.id   e5ed5bbc15458da784c082e40fa44461
#
_cell.length_a   1.000
_cell.length_b   1.000
_cell.length_c   1.000
_cell.angle_alpha   90.00
_cell.angle_beta   90.00
_cell.angle_gamma   90.00
#
_symmetry.space_group_name_H-M   'P 1'
#
loop_
_entity.id
_entity.type
_entity.pdbx_description
1 polymer ?
#
loop_
_entity_poly.entity_id
_entity_poly.type
_entity_poly.pdbx_seq_one_letter_code
_entity_poly.pdbx_strand_id
1 'polypeptide(L)'
;DSGLNLKIQYWTNRGFAVVDINYRGSTGFGRTYRQELVNAWGLADVEDTQYAMTYLASKGKIDLDRCIIRGGSAGGYTVLSALTFTDTFKAGASLYGIGDLETLATDTHKFESRYLDSLIGPYPAQKDVYRARSPIHHAEGLNCPVIFLQGLEDKVVPPNQAEMMVNILQQKGIKVAHVTFDDEGHGFRKANNIIHAMESELNFYRQVFDLEENQ
;
A
#
# COMPACT_ATOMS: atom_id res chain seq x y z
N ASP A 1 9.82 12.50 10.61
CA ASP A 1 10.30 12.24 11.98
C ASP A 1 11.80 11.93 11.93
N SER A 2 12.60 12.57 12.77
CA SER A 2 14.06 12.38 12.81
C SER A 2 14.49 11.28 13.81
N GLY A 3 13.54 10.56 14.38
CA GLY A 3 13.79 9.48 15.33
C GLY A 3 14.31 8.20 14.68
N LEU A 4 15.02 7.38 15.46
CA LEU A 4 15.44 6.04 15.04
C LEU A 4 14.20 5.17 14.75
N ASN A 5 14.11 4.64 13.54
CA ASN A 5 13.08 3.70 13.14
C ASN A 5 13.71 2.34 12.79
N LEU A 6 13.49 1.35 13.66
CA LEU A 6 14.08 0.02 13.50
C LEU A 6 13.57 -0.71 12.24
N LYS A 7 12.34 -0.43 11.78
CA LYS A 7 11.83 -1.02 10.53
C LYS A 7 12.58 -0.46 9.32
N ILE A 8 12.88 0.85 9.31
CA ILE A 8 13.71 1.45 8.25
C ILE A 8 15.13 0.86 8.32
N GLN A 9 15.72 0.74 9.52
CA GLN A 9 17.05 0.13 9.70
C GLN A 9 17.10 -1.32 9.21
N TYR A 10 16.03 -2.08 9.39
CA TYR A 10 15.95 -3.46 8.88
C TYR A 10 16.17 -3.50 7.36
N TRP A 11 15.52 -2.60 6.61
CA TRP A 11 15.63 -2.52 5.15
C TRP A 11 16.98 -1.97 4.70
N THR A 12 17.42 -0.87 5.30
CA THR A 12 18.68 -0.21 4.90
C THR A 12 19.90 -1.09 5.16
N ASN A 13 19.91 -1.89 6.24
CA ASN A 13 20.97 -2.86 6.52
C ASN A 13 20.99 -4.05 5.54
N ARG A 14 19.96 -4.18 4.68
CA ARG A 14 19.83 -5.22 3.66
C ARG A 14 19.97 -4.70 2.24
N GLY A 15 20.52 -3.50 2.10
CA GLY A 15 20.83 -2.89 0.79
C GLY A 15 19.66 -2.16 0.13
N PHE A 16 18.53 -1.96 0.83
CA PHE A 16 17.42 -1.17 0.31
C PHE A 16 17.58 0.32 0.68
N ALA A 17 17.38 1.20 -0.29
CA ALA A 17 17.11 2.60 -0.01
C ALA A 17 15.65 2.75 0.40
N VAL A 18 15.38 3.49 1.47
CA VAL A 18 14.02 3.74 1.96
C VAL A 18 13.67 5.20 1.78
N VAL A 19 12.53 5.46 1.16
CA VAL A 19 11.97 6.80 0.97
C VAL A 19 10.64 6.86 1.68
N ASP A 20 10.55 7.71 2.71
CA ASP A 20 9.32 7.96 3.47
C ASP A 20 8.75 9.32 3.02
N ILE A 21 7.64 9.26 2.29
CA ILE A 21 7.11 10.41 1.56
C ILE A 21 6.06 11.12 2.42
N ASN A 22 6.29 12.39 2.69
CA ASN A 22 5.28 13.28 3.25
C ASN A 22 4.38 13.79 2.11
N TYR A 23 3.51 12.92 1.59
CA TYR A 23 2.59 13.24 0.50
C TYR A 23 1.61 14.35 0.88
N ARG A 24 1.02 15.01 -0.12
CA ARG A 24 -0.05 16.01 0.07
C ARG A 24 -1.17 15.41 0.93
N GLY A 25 -1.52 16.10 2.02
CA GLY A 25 -2.41 15.58 3.07
C GLY A 25 -1.70 15.23 4.37
N SER A 26 -0.38 15.11 4.37
CA SER A 26 0.40 14.82 5.58
C SER A 26 0.26 15.94 6.62
N THR A 27 0.19 15.53 7.90
CA THR A 27 0.17 16.47 9.04
C THR A 27 1.56 17.07 9.28
N GLY A 28 1.61 18.20 10.00
CA GLY A 28 2.88 18.86 10.32
C GLY A 28 3.33 19.93 9.32
N PHE A 29 2.70 20.02 8.13
CA PHE A 29 3.03 20.98 7.07
C PHE A 29 1.98 22.11 6.91
N GLY A 30 1.13 22.28 7.91
CA GLY A 30 0.07 23.30 7.93
C GLY A 30 -1.25 22.82 7.33
N ARG A 31 -2.27 23.69 7.50
CA ARG A 31 -3.64 23.37 7.09
C ARG A 31 -3.78 23.22 5.57
N THR A 32 -3.19 24.13 4.82
CA THR A 32 -3.28 24.13 3.35
C THR A 32 -2.76 22.81 2.78
N TYR A 33 -1.57 22.38 3.19
CA TYR A 33 -0.98 21.13 2.73
C TYR A 33 -1.84 19.90 3.09
N ARG A 34 -2.39 19.89 4.31
CA ARG A 34 -3.29 18.82 4.74
C ARG A 34 -4.59 18.79 3.93
N GLN A 35 -5.11 19.93 3.52
CA GLN A 35 -6.36 20.03 2.76
C GLN A 35 -6.21 19.61 1.28
N GLU A 36 -4.99 19.50 0.75
CA GLU A 36 -4.76 19.04 -0.62
C GLU A 36 -5.15 17.58 -0.86
N LEU A 37 -5.41 16.81 0.19
CA LEU A 37 -5.95 15.44 0.08
C LEU A 37 -7.49 15.39 0.02
N VAL A 38 -8.17 16.50 0.29
CA VAL A 38 -9.65 16.55 0.25
C VAL A 38 -10.13 16.26 -1.17
N ASN A 39 -10.99 15.27 -1.32
CA ASN A 39 -11.47 14.72 -2.59
C ASN A 39 -10.34 14.21 -3.53
N ALA A 40 -9.13 14.01 -3.03
CA ALA A 40 -7.96 13.67 -3.84
C ALA A 40 -7.22 12.40 -3.38
N TRP A 41 -7.77 11.65 -2.41
CA TRP A 41 -7.18 10.38 -1.99
C TRP A 41 -7.22 9.34 -3.11
N GLY A 42 -6.12 8.65 -3.31
CA GLY A 42 -5.88 7.77 -4.46
C GLY A 42 -5.43 8.52 -5.72
N LEU A 43 -5.28 9.85 -5.66
CA LEU A 43 -4.73 10.69 -6.72
C LEU A 43 -3.48 11.41 -6.23
N ALA A 44 -3.62 12.34 -5.28
CA ALA A 44 -2.53 13.17 -4.80
C ALA A 44 -1.42 12.35 -4.12
N ASP A 45 -1.78 11.40 -3.29
CA ASP A 45 -0.85 10.48 -2.63
C ASP A 45 -0.12 9.57 -3.64
N VAL A 46 -0.82 9.08 -4.66
CA VAL A 46 -0.22 8.27 -5.74
C VAL A 46 0.73 9.11 -6.59
N GLU A 47 0.31 10.29 -7.05
CA GLU A 47 1.17 11.20 -7.83
C GLU A 47 2.46 11.56 -7.07
N ASP A 48 2.36 11.88 -5.78
CA ASP A 48 3.51 12.26 -4.97
C ASP A 48 4.50 11.11 -4.83
N THR A 49 4.04 9.86 -4.76
CA THR A 49 4.93 8.69 -4.78
C THR A 49 5.67 8.55 -6.10
N GLN A 50 4.99 8.76 -7.24
CA GLN A 50 5.60 8.73 -8.57
C GLN A 50 6.64 9.84 -8.74
N TYR A 51 6.28 11.08 -8.38
CA TYR A 51 7.18 12.22 -8.52
C TYR A 51 8.43 12.08 -7.68
N ALA A 52 8.29 11.54 -6.45
CA ALA A 52 9.44 11.27 -5.60
C ALA A 52 10.41 10.26 -6.26
N MET A 53 9.90 9.17 -6.84
CA MET A 53 10.73 8.17 -7.54
C MET A 53 11.39 8.77 -8.77
N THR A 54 10.64 9.47 -9.61
CA THR A 54 11.15 10.13 -10.83
C THR A 54 12.24 11.15 -10.46
N TYR A 55 12.02 11.95 -9.42
CA TYR A 55 13.00 12.92 -8.96
C TYR A 55 14.30 12.24 -8.47
N LEU A 56 14.19 11.22 -7.63
CA LEU A 56 15.36 10.52 -7.10
C LEU A 56 16.14 9.79 -8.20
N ALA A 57 15.47 9.20 -9.16
CA ALA A 57 16.08 8.58 -10.33
C ALA A 57 16.85 9.63 -11.18
N SER A 58 16.25 10.81 -11.42
CA SER A 58 16.92 11.91 -12.13
C SER A 58 18.18 12.41 -11.44
N LYS A 59 18.31 12.15 -10.13
CA LYS A 59 19.50 12.45 -9.32
C LYS A 59 20.49 11.28 -9.22
N GLY A 60 20.21 10.16 -9.90
CA GLY A 60 21.04 8.95 -9.81
C GLY A 60 21.07 8.30 -8.43
N LYS A 61 19.99 8.48 -7.63
CA LYS A 61 19.92 7.98 -6.25
C LYS A 61 19.27 6.61 -6.16
N ILE A 62 18.44 6.26 -7.13
CA ILE A 62 17.69 4.99 -7.19
C ILE A 62 17.67 4.44 -8.62
N ASP A 63 17.41 3.14 -8.72
CA ASP A 63 17.12 2.43 -9.95
C ASP A 63 15.60 2.24 -10.09
N LEU A 64 15.01 2.83 -11.14
CA LEU A 64 13.56 2.73 -11.39
C LEU A 64 13.11 1.29 -11.70
N ASP A 65 14.00 0.46 -12.23
CA ASP A 65 13.68 -0.95 -12.52
C ASP A 65 13.65 -1.83 -11.26
N ARG A 66 14.02 -1.26 -10.10
CA ARG A 66 14.00 -1.92 -8.78
C ARG A 66 13.19 -1.16 -7.75
N CYS A 67 12.27 -0.30 -8.19
CA CYS A 67 11.40 0.44 -7.28
C CYS A 67 10.27 -0.43 -6.73
N ILE A 68 10.14 -0.41 -5.41
CA ILE A 68 9.11 -1.11 -4.64
C ILE A 68 8.26 -0.08 -3.91
N ILE A 69 6.97 -0.31 -3.82
CA ILE A 69 6.08 0.46 -2.96
C ILE A 69 5.50 -0.44 -1.88
N ARG A 70 5.52 0.03 -0.61
CA ARG A 70 4.95 -0.69 0.52
C ARG A 70 4.13 0.23 1.41
N GLY A 71 3.07 -0.29 2.00
CA GLY A 71 2.23 0.47 2.91
C GLY A 71 1.20 -0.37 3.63
N GLY A 72 0.72 0.13 4.76
CA GLY A 72 -0.32 -0.54 5.56
C GLY A 72 -1.59 0.30 5.63
N SER A 73 -2.76 -0.35 5.74
CA SER A 73 -4.06 0.31 5.87
C SER A 73 -4.32 1.29 4.71
N ALA A 74 -4.52 2.57 5.00
CA ALA A 74 -4.61 3.62 3.97
C ALA A 74 -3.38 3.64 3.04
N GLY A 75 -2.17 3.40 3.57
CA GLY A 75 -0.97 3.25 2.76
C GLY A 75 -1.00 2.01 1.86
N GLY A 76 -1.64 0.92 2.30
CA GLY A 76 -1.89 -0.26 1.47
C GLY A 76 -2.84 0.02 0.31
N TYR A 77 -3.82 0.90 0.50
CA TYR A 77 -4.64 1.43 -0.59
C TYR A 77 -3.78 2.22 -1.60
N THR A 78 -2.94 3.15 -1.12
CA THR A 78 -2.02 3.89 -1.99
C THR A 78 -1.09 2.96 -2.77
N VAL A 79 -0.60 1.87 -2.14
CA VAL A 79 0.18 0.82 -2.82
C VAL A 79 -0.62 0.22 -3.98
N LEU A 80 -1.80 -0.32 -3.71
CA LEU A 80 -2.61 -0.98 -4.73
C LEU A 80 -3.02 -0.01 -5.83
N SER A 81 -3.34 1.24 -5.49
CA SER A 81 -3.67 2.29 -6.46
C SER A 81 -2.46 2.64 -7.33
N ALA A 82 -1.28 2.83 -6.75
CA ALA A 82 -0.06 3.13 -7.50
C ALA A 82 0.29 1.99 -8.46
N LEU A 83 0.17 0.72 -8.03
CA LEU A 83 0.45 -0.45 -8.87
C LEU A 83 -0.59 -0.67 -9.98
N THR A 84 -1.84 -0.21 -9.76
CA THR A 84 -2.93 -0.37 -10.73
C THR A 84 -2.94 0.75 -11.76
N PHE A 85 -2.70 1.98 -11.34
CA PHE A 85 -2.89 3.17 -12.18
C PHE A 85 -1.58 3.78 -12.70
N THR A 86 -0.42 3.19 -12.37
CA THR A 86 0.90 3.69 -12.78
C THR A 86 1.87 2.55 -13.09
N ASP A 87 2.94 2.83 -13.83
CA ASP A 87 3.98 1.86 -14.21
C ASP A 87 5.31 2.08 -13.45
N THR A 88 5.31 2.94 -12.45
CA THR A 88 6.54 3.36 -11.75
C THR A 88 7.15 2.25 -10.93
N PHE A 89 6.32 1.46 -10.25
CA PHE A 89 6.78 0.44 -9.33
C PHE A 89 6.81 -0.95 -9.97
N LYS A 90 7.81 -1.75 -9.61
CA LYS A 90 8.06 -3.09 -10.16
C LYS A 90 7.62 -4.21 -9.23
N ALA A 91 7.32 -3.88 -7.98
CA ALA A 91 6.72 -4.77 -7.00
C ALA A 91 6.03 -3.96 -5.89
N GLY A 92 5.16 -4.60 -5.13
CA GLY A 92 4.53 -3.96 -3.97
C GLY A 92 4.26 -4.90 -2.80
N ALA A 93 4.11 -4.29 -1.62
CA ALA A 93 3.61 -4.95 -0.42
C ALA A 93 2.42 -4.18 0.16
N SER A 94 1.26 -4.83 0.15
CA SER A 94 0.03 -4.33 0.78
C SER A 94 -0.19 -5.02 2.11
N LEU A 95 -0.05 -4.27 3.19
CA LEU A 95 -0.28 -4.75 4.54
C LEU A 95 -1.67 -4.30 4.98
N TYR A 96 -2.58 -5.26 5.18
CA TYR A 96 -3.97 -4.99 5.57
C TYR A 96 -4.55 -3.78 4.82
N GLY A 97 -4.31 -3.73 3.49
CA GLY A 97 -4.68 -2.61 2.61
C GLY A 97 -6.06 -2.77 2.00
N ILE A 98 -6.54 -1.69 1.39
CA ILE A 98 -7.88 -1.57 0.84
C ILE A 98 -7.81 -1.72 -0.68
N GLY A 99 -8.53 -2.69 -1.23
CA GLY A 99 -8.67 -2.90 -2.68
C GLY A 99 -9.98 -2.35 -3.24
N ASP A 100 -11.01 -2.27 -2.39
CA ASP A 100 -12.36 -1.81 -2.74
C ASP A 100 -12.87 -0.75 -1.77
N LEU A 101 -12.99 0.48 -2.25
CA LEU A 101 -13.48 1.61 -1.47
C LEU A 101 -15.00 1.55 -1.22
N GLU A 102 -15.79 0.91 -2.10
CA GLU A 102 -17.23 0.75 -1.90
C GLU A 102 -17.49 -0.19 -0.73
N THR A 103 -16.83 -1.35 -0.70
CA THR A 103 -16.91 -2.30 0.41
C THR A 103 -16.44 -1.64 1.72
N LEU A 104 -15.35 -0.86 1.67
CA LEU A 104 -14.90 -0.12 2.85
C LEU A 104 -15.97 0.87 3.34
N ALA A 105 -16.63 1.62 2.45
CA ALA A 105 -17.67 2.58 2.82
C ALA A 105 -18.90 1.94 3.44
N THR A 106 -19.24 0.69 3.05
CA THR A 106 -20.42 -0.04 3.55
C THR A 106 -20.14 -0.84 4.81
N ASP A 107 -18.93 -1.39 4.93
CA ASP A 107 -18.53 -2.32 6.00
C ASP A 107 -17.74 -1.65 7.12
N THR A 108 -17.45 -0.34 6.98
CA THR A 108 -16.62 0.38 7.94
C THR A 108 -17.30 0.59 9.28
N HIS A 109 -16.49 0.67 10.33
CA HIS A 109 -16.95 0.90 11.70
C HIS A 109 -17.61 2.28 11.83
N LYS A 110 -18.62 2.38 12.71
CA LYS A 110 -19.43 3.58 12.94
C LYS A 110 -18.63 4.88 13.16
N PHE A 111 -17.43 4.80 13.74
CA PHE A 111 -16.55 5.96 13.96
C PHE A 111 -15.87 6.48 12.69
N GLU A 112 -15.76 5.67 11.65
CA GLU A 112 -15.14 6.03 10.37
C GLU A 112 -16.16 6.23 9.25
N SER A 113 -17.44 6.10 9.54
CA SER A 113 -18.54 6.12 8.55
C SER A 113 -18.60 7.39 7.68
N ARG A 114 -17.96 8.49 8.09
CA ARG A 114 -17.84 9.74 7.33
C ARG A 114 -16.40 10.15 7.02
N TYR A 115 -15.44 9.29 7.35
CA TYR A 115 -14.03 9.58 7.08
C TYR A 115 -13.77 9.75 5.58
N LEU A 116 -14.37 8.88 4.77
CA LEU A 116 -14.25 8.89 3.32
C LEU A 116 -14.95 10.08 2.66
N ASP A 117 -15.97 10.68 3.30
CA ASP A 117 -16.70 11.82 2.74
C ASP A 117 -15.78 13.01 2.43
N SER A 118 -14.73 13.21 3.24
CA SER A 118 -13.77 14.28 3.01
C SER A 118 -12.65 13.91 2.01
N LEU A 119 -12.34 12.62 1.90
CA LEU A 119 -11.22 12.12 1.08
C LEU A 119 -11.63 11.81 -0.37
N ILE A 120 -12.88 11.39 -0.57
CA ILE A 120 -13.41 10.94 -1.86
C ILE A 120 -14.68 11.69 -2.20
N GLY A 121 -15.57 11.87 -1.21
CA GLY A 121 -16.89 12.45 -1.32
C GLY A 121 -17.96 11.60 -0.66
N PRO A 122 -19.20 12.12 -0.46
CA PRO A 122 -20.23 11.41 0.26
C PRO A 122 -20.73 10.16 -0.50
N TYR A 123 -20.71 9.01 0.19
CA TYR A 123 -21.30 7.77 -0.32
C TYR A 123 -22.80 7.70 0.12
N PRO A 124 -23.75 7.23 -0.74
CA PRO A 124 -23.54 6.68 -2.08
C PRO A 124 -23.59 7.71 -3.23
N ALA A 125 -23.72 9.01 -2.93
CA ALA A 125 -23.85 10.04 -3.97
C ALA A 125 -22.66 10.08 -4.95
N GLN A 126 -21.46 9.77 -4.48
CA GLN A 126 -20.21 9.72 -5.25
C GLN A 126 -19.78 8.28 -5.61
N LYS A 127 -20.71 7.34 -5.68
CA LYS A 127 -20.43 5.92 -5.92
C LYS A 127 -19.49 5.69 -7.13
N ASP A 128 -19.69 6.42 -8.22
CA ASP A 128 -18.87 6.28 -9.42
C ASP A 128 -17.41 6.65 -9.18
N VAL A 129 -17.15 7.64 -8.30
CA VAL A 129 -15.78 8.03 -7.90
C VAL A 129 -15.14 6.93 -7.07
N TYR A 130 -15.89 6.31 -6.15
CA TYR A 130 -15.41 5.17 -5.37
C TYR A 130 -14.99 4.02 -6.28
N ARG A 131 -15.83 3.64 -7.24
CA ARG A 131 -15.51 2.59 -8.23
C ARG A 131 -14.30 2.96 -9.08
N ALA A 132 -14.27 4.18 -9.61
CA ALA A 132 -13.17 4.64 -10.45
C ALA A 132 -11.81 4.67 -9.74
N ARG A 133 -11.80 4.79 -8.40
CA ARG A 133 -10.58 4.80 -7.58
C ARG A 133 -10.32 3.49 -6.83
N SER A 134 -11.16 2.48 -6.98
CA SER A 134 -10.96 1.17 -6.36
C SER A 134 -10.07 0.27 -7.23
N PRO A 135 -8.87 -0.11 -6.79
CA PRO A 135 -7.97 -0.97 -7.55
C PRO A 135 -8.61 -2.26 -8.06
N ILE A 136 -9.54 -2.83 -7.30
CA ILE A 136 -10.20 -4.10 -7.65
C ILE A 136 -10.98 -4.02 -8.98
N HIS A 137 -11.56 -2.86 -9.29
CA HIS A 137 -12.33 -2.66 -10.53
C HIS A 137 -11.45 -2.37 -11.75
N HIS A 138 -10.15 -2.20 -11.55
CA HIS A 138 -9.15 -1.85 -12.56
C HIS A 138 -7.92 -2.76 -12.48
N ALA A 139 -8.10 -3.96 -11.92
CA ALA A 139 -6.99 -4.90 -11.69
C ALA A 139 -6.28 -5.36 -12.98
N GLU A 140 -6.90 -5.13 -14.15
CA GLU A 140 -6.26 -5.29 -15.45
C GLU A 140 -5.02 -4.39 -15.62
N GLY A 141 -4.98 -3.22 -14.98
CA GLY A 141 -3.83 -2.32 -14.97
C GLY A 141 -2.68 -2.80 -14.09
N LEU A 142 -2.93 -3.63 -13.07
CA LEU A 142 -1.90 -4.13 -12.17
C LEU A 142 -1.16 -5.32 -12.80
N ASN A 143 0.11 -5.11 -13.19
CA ASN A 143 0.91 -6.08 -13.94
C ASN A 143 2.25 -6.45 -13.28
N CYS A 144 2.45 -6.13 -12.01
CA CYS A 144 3.67 -6.42 -11.29
C CYS A 144 3.42 -7.31 -10.06
N PRO A 145 4.46 -8.00 -9.53
CA PRO A 145 4.37 -8.85 -8.36
C PRO A 145 3.90 -8.10 -7.10
N VAL A 146 3.03 -8.73 -6.31
CA VAL A 146 2.52 -8.15 -5.05
C VAL A 146 2.53 -9.18 -3.93
N ILE A 147 2.97 -8.78 -2.75
CA ILE A 147 2.75 -9.52 -1.51
C ILE A 147 1.65 -8.85 -0.68
N PHE A 148 0.69 -9.64 -0.24
CA PHE A 148 -0.36 -9.25 0.69
C PHE A 148 -0.09 -9.86 2.06
N LEU A 149 -0.17 -9.03 3.11
CA LEU A 149 0.00 -9.46 4.50
C LEU A 149 -1.23 -9.03 5.29
N GLN A 150 -1.97 -9.99 5.87
CA GLN A 150 -3.29 -9.76 6.43
C GLN A 150 -3.52 -10.48 7.75
N GLY A 151 -4.01 -9.76 8.76
CA GLY A 151 -4.53 -10.36 10.00
C GLY A 151 -5.95 -10.87 9.80
N LEU A 152 -6.25 -12.11 10.21
CA LEU A 152 -7.57 -12.71 10.01
C LEU A 152 -8.62 -12.18 11.01
N GLU A 153 -8.19 -11.57 12.12
CA GLU A 153 -9.06 -10.90 13.09
C GLU A 153 -9.26 -9.39 12.78
N ASP A 154 -8.85 -8.93 11.59
CA ASP A 154 -8.97 -7.52 11.21
C ASP A 154 -10.43 -7.12 10.98
N LYS A 155 -10.94 -6.23 11.85
CA LYS A 155 -12.29 -5.68 11.80
C LYS A 155 -12.35 -4.26 11.23
N VAL A 156 -11.19 -3.66 10.92
CA VAL A 156 -11.08 -2.32 10.32
C VAL A 156 -11.03 -2.44 8.80
N VAL A 157 -10.10 -3.29 8.31
CA VAL A 157 -10.02 -3.69 6.90
C VAL A 157 -10.17 -5.21 6.84
N PRO A 158 -11.36 -5.72 6.55
CA PRO A 158 -11.64 -7.15 6.59
C PRO A 158 -10.77 -7.94 5.60
N PRO A 159 -10.41 -9.21 5.92
CA PRO A 159 -9.53 -10.05 5.10
C PRO A 159 -9.98 -10.25 3.65
N ASN A 160 -11.28 -10.17 3.38
CA ASN A 160 -11.83 -10.28 2.04
C ASN A 160 -11.29 -9.20 1.07
N GLN A 161 -10.85 -8.05 1.57
CA GLN A 161 -10.20 -7.02 0.75
C GLN A 161 -8.92 -7.54 0.08
N ALA A 162 -8.07 -8.22 0.83
CA ALA A 162 -6.86 -8.85 0.30
C ALA A 162 -7.20 -10.07 -0.57
N GLU A 163 -8.11 -10.93 -0.11
CA GLU A 163 -8.50 -12.16 -0.82
C GLU A 163 -9.03 -11.89 -2.24
N MET A 164 -9.89 -10.89 -2.40
CA MET A 164 -10.43 -10.52 -3.70
C MET A 164 -9.33 -10.10 -4.67
N MET A 165 -8.39 -9.26 -4.23
CA MET A 165 -7.26 -8.83 -5.05
C MET A 165 -6.32 -10.00 -5.40
N VAL A 166 -5.99 -10.83 -4.41
CA VAL A 166 -5.17 -12.03 -4.60
C VAL A 166 -5.76 -12.94 -5.68
N ASN A 167 -7.06 -13.24 -5.59
CA ASN A 167 -7.74 -14.12 -6.53
C ASN A 167 -7.69 -13.58 -7.97
N ILE A 168 -7.93 -12.28 -8.16
CA ILE A 168 -7.88 -11.65 -9.48
C ILE A 168 -6.46 -11.72 -10.05
N LEU A 169 -5.44 -11.37 -9.25
CA LEU A 169 -4.06 -11.35 -9.71
C LEU A 169 -3.53 -12.76 -10.03
N GLN A 170 -3.92 -13.76 -9.26
CA GLN A 170 -3.61 -15.17 -9.54
C GLN A 170 -4.24 -15.63 -10.87
N GLN A 171 -5.50 -15.26 -11.13
CA GLN A 171 -6.15 -15.57 -12.41
C GLN A 171 -5.46 -14.90 -13.61
N LYS A 172 -4.85 -13.73 -13.40
CA LYS A 172 -4.01 -13.05 -14.39
C LYS A 172 -2.63 -13.67 -14.58
N GLY A 173 -2.23 -14.62 -13.73
CA GLY A 173 -0.88 -15.20 -13.73
C GLY A 173 0.20 -14.27 -13.18
N ILE A 174 -0.18 -13.23 -12.43
CA ILE A 174 0.74 -12.35 -11.74
C ILE A 174 1.32 -13.08 -10.51
N LYS A 175 2.62 -12.93 -10.26
CA LYS A 175 3.26 -13.48 -9.06
C LYS A 175 2.68 -12.80 -7.81
N VAL A 176 1.97 -13.56 -6.99
CA VAL A 176 1.33 -13.09 -5.76
C VAL A 176 1.76 -13.97 -4.59
N ALA A 177 2.13 -13.34 -3.47
CA ALA A 177 2.22 -13.99 -2.17
C ALA A 177 1.08 -13.49 -1.27
N HIS A 178 0.45 -14.39 -0.52
CA HIS A 178 -0.57 -14.03 0.46
C HIS A 178 -0.19 -14.68 1.80
N VAL A 179 0.17 -13.85 2.77
CA VAL A 179 0.58 -14.26 4.11
C VAL A 179 -0.48 -13.80 5.10
N THR A 180 -1.08 -14.76 5.79
CA THR A 180 -2.14 -14.50 6.77
C THR A 180 -1.68 -14.81 8.19
N PHE A 181 -2.26 -14.11 9.15
CA PHE A 181 -1.95 -14.25 10.58
C PHE A 181 -3.26 -14.45 11.34
N ASP A 182 -3.50 -15.67 11.84
CA ASP A 182 -4.75 -16.08 12.47
C ASP A 182 -5.13 -15.27 13.70
N ASP A 183 -4.12 -14.76 14.41
CA ASP A 183 -4.22 -14.13 15.72
C ASP A 183 -3.81 -12.65 15.71
N GLU A 184 -3.89 -12.00 14.55
CA GLU A 184 -3.65 -10.55 14.37
C GLU A 184 -4.89 -9.85 13.80
N GLY A 185 -5.09 -8.61 14.28
CA GLY A 185 -6.10 -7.70 13.77
C GLY A 185 -5.52 -6.68 12.81
N HIS A 186 -5.99 -5.42 12.92
CA HIS A 186 -5.50 -4.31 12.10
C HIS A 186 -4.10 -3.86 12.55
N GLY A 187 -3.08 -4.36 11.86
CA GLY A 187 -1.66 -4.19 12.22
C GLY A 187 -1.14 -5.35 13.08
N PHE A 188 0.13 -5.71 12.86
CA PHE A 188 0.77 -6.82 13.53
C PHE A 188 1.41 -6.36 14.84
N ARG A 189 1.15 -7.07 15.94
CA ARG A 189 1.58 -6.71 17.29
C ARG A 189 2.46 -7.77 17.94
N LYS A 190 2.27 -9.04 17.57
CA LYS A 190 3.05 -10.14 18.11
C LYS A 190 4.43 -10.19 17.46
N ALA A 191 5.48 -10.28 18.27
CA ALA A 191 6.87 -10.23 17.79
C ALA A 191 7.14 -11.26 16.67
N ASN A 192 6.69 -12.51 16.87
CA ASN A 192 6.89 -13.57 15.88
C ASN A 192 6.19 -13.26 14.54
N ASN A 193 4.98 -12.69 14.59
CA ASN A 193 4.25 -12.32 13.40
C ASN A 193 4.88 -11.13 12.67
N ILE A 194 5.41 -10.15 13.42
CA ILE A 194 6.17 -9.03 12.84
C ILE A 194 7.43 -9.54 12.14
N ILE A 195 8.18 -10.44 12.78
CA ILE A 195 9.37 -11.05 12.20
C ILE A 195 8.99 -11.82 10.93
N HIS A 196 7.99 -12.69 11.00
CA HIS A 196 7.52 -13.48 9.87
C HIS A 196 7.03 -12.60 8.72
N ALA A 197 6.31 -11.52 9.00
CA ALA A 197 5.87 -10.56 7.99
C ALA A 197 7.06 -9.91 7.26
N MET A 198 8.05 -9.42 8.01
CA MET A 198 9.23 -8.75 7.44
C MET A 198 10.12 -9.72 6.64
N GLU A 199 10.31 -10.95 7.12
CA GLU A 199 11.08 -11.98 6.42
C GLU A 199 10.37 -12.45 5.15
N SER A 200 9.05 -12.65 5.20
CA SER A 200 8.26 -13.01 4.02
C SER A 200 8.32 -11.93 2.96
N GLU A 201 8.22 -10.66 3.34
CA GLU A 201 8.34 -9.53 2.44
C GLU A 201 9.74 -9.45 1.81
N LEU A 202 10.80 -9.60 2.61
CA LEU A 202 12.18 -9.61 2.12
C LEU A 202 12.42 -10.76 1.12
N ASN A 203 11.99 -11.97 1.47
CA ASN A 203 12.15 -13.13 0.60
C ASN A 203 11.36 -12.99 -0.69
N PHE A 204 10.17 -12.38 -0.64
CA PHE A 204 9.40 -12.05 -1.83
C PHE A 204 10.17 -11.13 -2.78
N TYR A 205 10.75 -10.03 -2.27
CA TYR A 205 11.53 -9.11 -3.09
C TYR A 205 12.82 -9.75 -3.64
N ARG A 206 13.49 -10.58 -2.85
CA ARG A 206 14.65 -11.35 -3.34
C ARG A 206 14.30 -12.21 -4.55
N GLN A 207 13.16 -12.88 -4.49
CA GLN A 207 12.69 -13.71 -5.60
C GLN A 207 12.19 -12.91 -6.82
N VAL A 208 11.70 -11.68 -6.61
CA VAL A 208 11.21 -10.81 -7.69
C VAL A 208 12.37 -10.18 -8.46
N PHE A 209 13.45 -9.81 -7.76
CA PHE A 209 14.57 -9.06 -8.32
C PHE A 209 15.85 -9.89 -8.43
N ASP A 210 15.79 -11.19 -8.22
CA ASP A 210 16.94 -12.10 -8.22
C ASP A 210 18.11 -11.58 -7.36
N LEU A 211 17.78 -11.11 -6.14
CA LEU A 211 18.76 -10.59 -5.20
C LEU A 211 19.43 -11.76 -4.46
N GLU A 212 20.76 -11.78 -4.46
CA GLU A 212 21.53 -12.75 -3.67
C GLU A 212 21.28 -12.59 -2.16
N GLU A 213 21.33 -13.68 -1.44
CA GLU A 213 21.39 -13.63 0.03
C GLU A 213 22.74 -13.04 0.43
N ASN A 214 22.76 -11.81 0.89
CA ASN A 214 23.96 -11.29 1.55
C ASN A 214 24.21 -12.13 2.78
N GLN A 215 25.34 -12.84 2.79
CA GLN A 215 25.86 -13.59 3.91
C GLN A 215 26.14 -12.71 5.12
#